data_2c622106711f4c6339bfbee825eb21cc
#
_entry.id   2c622106711f4c6339bfbee825eb21cc
#
_cell.length_a   1.000
_cell.length_b   1.000
_cell.length_c   1.000
_cell.angle_alpha   90.00
_cell.angle_beta   90.00
_cell.angle_gamma   90.00
#
_symmetry.space_group_name_H-M   'P 1'
#
loop_
_entity.id
_entity.type
_entity.pdbx_description
1 polymer ?
#
loop_
_entity_poly.entity_id
_entity_poly.type
_entity_poly.pdbx_seq_one_letter_code
_entity_poly.pdbx_strand_id
1 'polypeptide(L)'
;MKKGLSIVINIVLFAIIVLLAWQVVKSIQAPIKFNNEQKAREVQVIERLIDIRNAEVLYKNANNKYTDNFDTLIKFCQTAEIPVVQMISKQNMEDSTYYTDYDTIGFVKVMDSLKTGRANFNINDLKVVPFSQPQKYFELEAGTKESSGIKVPIFEARTPYEVYLGTPGAAFSDKEWKQRVDNLKAEKESIQRYAGLKVGSMEEASTEGNWEKL
;
A
#
# COMPACT_ATOMS: atom_id res chain seq x y z
N MET A 1 -30.60 48.27 -38.76
CA MET A 1 -31.00 47.17 -37.89
C MET A 1 -30.21 45.84 -38.10
N LYS A 2 -29.88 45.41 -39.35
CA LYS A 2 -29.17 44.14 -39.62
C LYS A 2 -27.73 44.06 -39.05
N LYS A 3 -26.94 45.16 -39.05
CA LYS A 3 -25.55 45.18 -38.56
C LYS A 3 -25.46 45.01 -37.04
N GLY A 4 -26.38 45.65 -36.28
CA GLY A 4 -26.37 45.49 -34.82
C GLY A 4 -26.72 44.06 -34.34
N LEU A 5 -27.68 43.43 -35.01
CA LEU A 5 -28.06 42.04 -34.73
C LEU A 5 -26.91 41.06 -35.01
N SER A 6 -26.16 41.28 -36.10
CA SER A 6 -24.99 40.46 -36.43
C SER A 6 -23.86 40.56 -35.40
N ILE A 7 -23.64 41.75 -34.84
CA ILE A 7 -22.63 41.96 -33.78
C ILE A 7 -23.05 41.21 -32.52
N VAL A 8 -24.31 41.29 -32.10
CA VAL A 8 -24.81 40.56 -30.91
C VAL A 8 -24.68 39.04 -31.11
N ILE A 9 -25.04 38.53 -32.29
CA ILE A 9 -24.88 37.09 -32.58
C ILE A 9 -23.42 36.66 -32.51
N ASN A 10 -22.49 37.45 -33.04
CA ASN A 10 -21.06 37.11 -32.97
C ASN A 10 -20.52 37.12 -31.52
N ILE A 11 -20.97 38.04 -30.67
CA ILE A 11 -20.59 38.11 -29.26
C ILE A 11 -21.10 36.86 -28.50
N VAL A 12 -22.36 36.48 -28.74
CA VAL A 12 -22.94 35.27 -28.13
C VAL A 12 -22.22 34.02 -28.61
N LEU A 13 -21.92 33.91 -29.90
CA LEU A 13 -21.16 32.79 -30.46
C LEU A 13 -19.76 32.68 -29.83
N PHE A 14 -19.07 33.82 -29.72
CA PHE A 14 -17.76 33.86 -29.06
C PHE A 14 -17.83 33.42 -27.58
N ALA A 15 -18.84 33.89 -26.84
CA ALA A 15 -19.06 33.48 -25.46
C ALA A 15 -19.30 31.96 -25.33
N ILE A 16 -20.08 31.38 -26.26
CA ILE A 16 -20.30 29.92 -26.30
C ILE A 16 -18.99 29.17 -26.56
N ILE A 17 -18.17 29.63 -27.50
CA ILE A 17 -16.87 29.01 -27.81
C ILE A 17 -15.97 29.03 -26.60
N VAL A 18 -15.86 30.16 -25.89
CA VAL A 18 -15.07 30.26 -24.67
C VAL A 18 -15.55 29.30 -23.58
N LEU A 19 -16.87 29.20 -23.39
CA LEU A 19 -17.47 28.29 -22.41
C LEU A 19 -17.20 26.84 -22.78
N LEU A 20 -17.34 26.45 -24.04
CA LEU A 20 -17.02 25.09 -24.49
C LEU A 20 -15.53 24.77 -24.31
N ALA A 21 -14.66 25.70 -24.70
CA ALA A 21 -13.21 25.53 -24.50
C ALA A 21 -12.85 25.34 -23.05
N TRP A 22 -13.44 26.14 -22.15
CA TRP A 22 -13.23 25.96 -20.68
C TRP A 22 -13.73 24.61 -20.17
N GLN A 23 -14.88 24.13 -20.65
CA GLN A 23 -15.43 22.83 -20.29
C GLN A 23 -14.54 21.67 -20.76
N VAL A 24 -13.97 21.77 -21.98
CA VAL A 24 -13.01 20.79 -22.50
C VAL A 24 -11.74 20.75 -21.63
N VAL A 25 -11.17 21.91 -21.30
CA VAL A 25 -9.98 21.98 -20.42
C VAL A 25 -10.27 21.36 -19.05
N LYS A 26 -11.42 21.67 -18.45
CA LYS A 26 -11.83 21.09 -17.16
C LYS A 26 -11.96 19.56 -17.24
N SER A 27 -12.53 19.05 -18.33
CA SER A 27 -12.73 17.62 -18.57
C SER A 27 -11.39 16.85 -18.66
N ILE A 28 -10.36 17.46 -19.23
CA ILE A 28 -9.02 16.85 -19.34
C ILE A 28 -8.24 16.94 -18.01
N GLN A 29 -8.35 18.08 -17.33
CA GLN A 29 -7.60 18.29 -16.09
C GLN A 29 -8.11 17.48 -14.89
N ALA A 30 -9.41 17.21 -14.85
CA ALA A 30 -10.01 16.50 -13.71
C ALA A 30 -9.47 15.07 -13.50
N PRO A 31 -9.35 14.18 -14.50
CA PRO A 31 -8.75 12.88 -14.32
C PRO A 31 -7.26 12.95 -13.93
N ILE A 32 -6.51 13.91 -14.49
CA ILE A 32 -5.09 14.08 -14.17
C ILE A 32 -4.92 14.45 -12.70
N LYS A 33 -5.70 15.40 -12.19
CA LYS A 33 -5.66 15.79 -10.76
C LYS A 33 -6.05 14.64 -9.85
N PHE A 34 -7.08 13.85 -10.22
CA PHE A 34 -7.48 12.68 -9.45
C PHE A 34 -6.37 11.63 -9.38
N ASN A 35 -5.77 11.28 -10.52
CA ASN A 35 -4.70 10.30 -10.57
C ASN A 35 -3.46 10.74 -9.79
N ASN A 36 -3.12 12.02 -9.80
CA ASN A 36 -2.00 12.57 -9.03
C ASN A 36 -2.28 12.47 -7.52
N GLU A 37 -3.48 12.84 -7.08
CA GLU A 37 -3.89 12.74 -5.68
C GLU A 37 -3.95 11.28 -5.21
N GLN A 38 -4.51 10.39 -6.04
CA GLN A 38 -4.54 8.95 -5.78
C GLN A 38 -3.12 8.41 -5.60
N LYS A 39 -2.21 8.66 -6.54
CA LYS A 39 -0.83 8.20 -6.46
C LYS A 39 -0.10 8.73 -5.22
N ALA A 40 -0.30 10.01 -4.89
CA ALA A 40 0.31 10.60 -3.71
C ALA A 40 -0.12 9.92 -2.40
N ARG A 41 -1.40 9.51 -2.29
CA ARG A 41 -1.92 8.76 -1.15
C ARG A 41 -1.46 7.30 -1.18
N GLU A 42 -1.47 6.67 -2.35
CA GLU A 42 -1.01 5.28 -2.52
C GLU A 42 0.43 5.09 -2.06
N VAL A 43 1.33 6.02 -2.35
CA VAL A 43 2.73 5.96 -1.89
C VAL A 43 2.80 5.82 -0.36
N GLN A 44 2.03 6.59 0.39
CA GLN A 44 2.05 6.52 1.86
C GLN A 44 1.39 5.25 2.40
N VAL A 45 0.33 4.77 1.75
CA VAL A 45 -0.32 3.51 2.11
C VAL A 45 0.59 2.32 1.81
N ILE A 46 1.26 2.33 0.65
CA ILE A 46 2.23 1.30 0.25
C ILE A 46 3.40 1.27 1.24
N GLU A 47 3.94 2.43 1.61
CA GLU A 47 5.02 2.51 2.61
C GLU A 47 4.60 1.84 3.94
N ARG A 48 3.36 2.08 4.38
CA ARG A 48 2.81 1.44 5.59
C ARG A 48 2.63 -0.07 5.42
N LEU A 49 2.14 -0.53 4.26
CA LEU A 49 2.02 -1.95 3.96
C LEU A 49 3.38 -2.66 3.88
N ILE A 50 4.42 -1.98 3.39
CA ILE A 50 5.80 -2.47 3.43
C ILE A 50 6.29 -2.60 4.87
N ASP A 51 5.97 -1.66 5.74
CA ASP A 51 6.30 -1.73 7.17
C ASP A 51 5.61 -2.93 7.85
N ILE A 52 4.33 -3.16 7.55
CA ILE A 52 3.59 -4.33 8.04
C ILE A 52 4.24 -5.62 7.56
N ARG A 53 4.56 -5.71 6.26
CA ARG A 53 5.26 -6.87 5.68
C ARG A 53 6.58 -7.16 6.40
N ASN A 54 7.39 -6.14 6.59
CA ASN A 54 8.68 -6.29 7.25
C ASN A 54 8.51 -6.74 8.72
N ALA A 55 7.56 -6.17 9.44
CA ALA A 55 7.23 -6.56 10.81
C ALA A 55 6.74 -8.02 10.88
N GLU A 56 5.86 -8.44 9.96
CA GLU A 56 5.35 -9.81 9.89
C GLU A 56 6.44 -10.82 9.53
N VAL A 57 7.34 -10.48 8.61
CA VAL A 57 8.48 -11.34 8.27
C VAL A 57 9.40 -11.53 9.47
N LEU A 58 9.69 -10.48 10.22
CA LEU A 58 10.50 -10.57 11.45
C LEU A 58 9.77 -11.37 12.54
N TYR A 59 8.45 -11.19 12.67
CA TYR A 59 7.63 -11.97 13.61
C TYR A 59 7.64 -13.46 13.25
N LYS A 60 7.47 -13.80 11.96
CA LYS A 60 7.56 -15.18 11.47
C LYS A 60 8.92 -15.81 11.74
N ASN A 61 10.01 -15.07 11.52
CA ASN A 61 11.36 -15.59 11.74
C ASN A 61 11.62 -15.95 13.21
N ALA A 62 11.00 -15.21 14.14
CA ALA A 62 11.11 -15.47 15.57
C ALA A 62 10.13 -16.55 16.08
N ASN A 63 8.92 -16.63 15.49
CA ASN A 63 7.82 -17.45 16.02
C ASN A 63 7.38 -18.59 15.08
N ASN A 64 7.99 -18.74 13.89
CA ASN A 64 7.64 -19.69 12.82
C ASN A 64 6.20 -19.60 12.32
N LYS A 65 5.53 -18.48 12.57
CA LYS A 65 4.16 -18.17 12.12
C LYS A 65 3.94 -16.67 12.01
N TYR A 66 3.02 -16.25 11.18
CA TYR A 66 2.53 -14.87 11.13
C TYR A 66 1.45 -14.63 12.21
N THR A 67 1.11 -13.37 12.46
CA THR A 67 0.02 -13.00 13.38
C THR A 67 -1.10 -12.25 12.65
N ASP A 68 -2.33 -12.48 13.08
CA ASP A 68 -3.54 -11.76 12.64
C ASP A 68 -3.88 -10.57 13.54
N ASN A 69 -3.04 -10.30 14.55
CA ASN A 69 -3.31 -9.31 15.58
C ASN A 69 -2.25 -8.20 15.61
N PHE A 70 -2.65 -6.98 15.25
CA PHE A 70 -1.76 -5.82 15.27
C PHE A 70 -1.18 -5.49 16.65
N ASP A 71 -1.93 -5.68 17.73
CA ASP A 71 -1.43 -5.35 19.07
C ASP A 71 -0.31 -6.31 19.49
N THR A 72 -0.43 -7.59 19.10
CA THR A 72 0.63 -8.59 19.26
C THR A 72 1.85 -8.24 18.41
N LEU A 73 1.64 -7.86 17.14
CA LEU A 73 2.71 -7.47 16.24
C LEU A 73 3.46 -6.23 16.74
N ILE A 74 2.74 -5.20 17.15
CA ILE A 74 3.31 -3.94 17.68
C ILE A 74 4.11 -4.22 18.95
N LYS A 75 3.56 -5.02 19.89
CA LYS A 75 4.26 -5.40 21.10
C LYS A 75 5.56 -6.15 20.80
N PHE A 76 5.52 -7.10 19.88
CA PHE A 76 6.72 -7.81 19.41
C PHE A 76 7.76 -6.82 18.87
N CYS A 77 7.37 -5.91 17.97
CA CYS A 77 8.30 -4.93 17.41
C CYS A 77 8.94 -4.01 18.44
N GLN A 78 8.22 -3.71 19.53
CA GLN A 78 8.72 -2.86 20.62
C GLN A 78 9.69 -3.57 21.57
N THR A 79 9.51 -4.89 21.77
CA THR A 79 10.19 -5.63 22.84
C THR A 79 11.19 -6.67 22.36
N ALA A 80 11.05 -7.16 21.12
CA ALA A 80 11.87 -8.25 20.62
C ALA A 80 13.23 -7.78 20.09
N GLU A 81 14.21 -8.66 20.24
CA GLU A 81 15.53 -8.55 19.65
C GLU A 81 15.76 -9.73 18.70
N ILE A 82 16.37 -9.47 17.54
CA ILE A 82 16.73 -10.47 16.56
C ILE A 82 18.23 -10.69 16.54
N PRO A 83 18.70 -11.96 16.45
CA PRO A 83 20.12 -12.24 16.37
C PRO A 83 20.68 -11.75 15.02
N VAL A 84 21.81 -11.08 15.05
CA VAL A 84 22.61 -10.79 13.87
C VAL A 84 23.55 -11.95 13.67
N VAL A 85 23.36 -12.71 12.59
CA VAL A 85 24.11 -13.91 12.30
C VAL A 85 25.11 -13.64 11.18
N GLN A 86 26.38 -13.95 11.44
CA GLN A 86 27.42 -13.96 10.43
C GLN A 86 27.49 -15.34 9.79
N MET A 87 27.40 -15.41 8.47
CA MET A 87 27.65 -16.62 7.70
C MET A 87 29.14 -16.73 7.39
N ILE A 88 29.77 -17.80 7.87
CA ILE A 88 31.17 -18.08 7.63
C ILE A 88 31.27 -19.37 6.82
N SER A 89 31.79 -19.26 5.59
CA SER A 89 32.08 -20.45 4.78
C SER A 89 33.36 -21.09 5.30
N LYS A 90 33.27 -22.32 5.78
CA LYS A 90 34.41 -23.12 6.24
C LYS A 90 34.61 -24.32 5.31
N GLN A 91 35.87 -24.67 5.07
CA GLN A 91 36.22 -25.88 4.31
C GLN A 91 36.50 -27.01 5.30
N ASN A 92 35.86 -28.16 5.08
CA ASN A 92 36.16 -29.36 5.83
C ASN A 92 37.53 -29.87 5.34
N MET A 93 38.48 -30.05 6.26
CA MET A 93 39.86 -30.48 5.94
C MET A 93 39.94 -31.95 5.51
N GLU A 94 38.93 -32.77 5.83
CA GLU A 94 38.94 -34.20 5.57
C GLU A 94 38.47 -34.56 4.15
N ASP A 95 37.44 -33.87 3.65
CA ASP A 95 36.83 -34.18 2.35
C ASP A 95 36.81 -33.01 1.35
N SER A 96 37.43 -31.88 1.71
CA SER A 96 37.47 -30.64 0.92
C SER A 96 36.08 -30.03 0.59
N THR A 97 35.01 -30.47 1.27
CA THR A 97 33.69 -29.89 1.11
C THR A 97 33.57 -28.56 1.84
N TYR A 98 32.75 -27.64 1.30
CA TYR A 98 32.44 -26.37 1.97
C TYR A 98 31.12 -26.49 2.73
N TYR A 99 31.10 -26.03 3.97
CA TYR A 99 29.91 -25.87 4.75
C TYR A 99 29.79 -24.45 5.28
N THR A 100 28.55 -24.01 5.50
CA THR A 100 28.28 -22.69 6.05
C THR A 100 28.04 -22.83 7.57
N ASP A 101 28.88 -22.16 8.33
CA ASP A 101 28.71 -22.01 9.77
C ASP A 101 28.01 -20.68 10.08
N TYR A 102 27.17 -20.67 11.10
CA TYR A 102 26.38 -19.52 11.52
C TYR A 102 26.80 -19.10 12.92
N ASP A 103 27.44 -17.94 13.02
CA ASP A 103 27.84 -17.39 14.31
C ASP A 103 27.00 -16.14 14.63
N THR A 104 26.46 -16.11 15.87
CA THR A 104 25.68 -14.96 16.34
C THR A 104 26.61 -13.90 16.90
N ILE A 105 26.78 -12.81 16.16
CA ILE A 105 27.70 -11.72 16.50
C ILE A 105 27.06 -10.62 17.37
N GLY A 106 25.73 -10.65 17.56
CA GLY A 106 25.03 -9.67 18.37
C GLY A 106 23.52 -9.77 18.25
N PHE A 107 22.84 -8.83 18.88
CA PHE A 107 21.38 -8.68 18.81
C PHE A 107 21.02 -7.25 18.41
N VAL A 108 19.98 -7.08 17.58
CA VAL A 108 19.44 -5.79 17.17
C VAL A 108 17.97 -5.75 17.52
N LYS A 109 17.51 -4.65 18.08
CA LYS A 109 16.09 -4.45 18.36
C LYS A 109 15.30 -4.42 17.06
N VAL A 110 14.18 -5.13 17.00
CA VAL A 110 13.27 -5.15 15.84
C VAL A 110 12.86 -3.73 15.46
N MET A 111 12.60 -2.87 16.44
CA MET A 111 12.27 -1.46 16.24
C MET A 111 13.34 -0.72 15.45
N ASP A 112 14.62 -0.92 15.74
CA ASP A 112 15.72 -0.24 15.05
C ASP A 112 15.85 -0.72 13.61
N SER A 113 15.62 -2.01 13.38
CA SER A 113 15.56 -2.60 12.02
C SER A 113 14.43 -2.03 11.18
N LEU A 114 13.24 -1.83 11.75
CA LEU A 114 12.08 -1.27 11.04
C LEU A 114 12.21 0.24 10.81
N LYS A 115 12.77 0.97 11.77
CA LYS A 115 12.94 2.42 11.68
C LYS A 115 13.83 2.86 10.51
N THR A 116 14.90 2.12 10.23
CA THR A 116 15.80 2.30 9.08
C THR A 116 16.13 3.79 8.77
N GLY A 117 16.54 4.54 9.80
CA GLY A 117 16.91 5.96 9.65
C GLY A 117 15.74 6.96 9.54
N ARG A 118 14.48 6.53 9.57
CA ARG A 118 13.28 7.40 9.52
C ARG A 118 13.03 8.02 10.89
N ALA A 119 13.25 9.34 11.02
CA ALA A 119 13.10 10.05 12.29
C ALA A 119 11.65 10.03 12.84
N ASN A 120 10.65 10.06 11.95
CA ASN A 120 9.23 10.15 12.31
C ASN A 120 8.51 8.78 12.30
N PHE A 121 9.25 7.67 12.33
CA PHE A 121 8.64 6.34 12.38
C PHE A 121 8.01 6.09 13.74
N ASN A 122 6.69 5.83 13.77
CA ASN A 122 5.94 5.48 14.97
C ASN A 122 5.26 4.12 14.75
N ILE A 123 5.68 3.13 15.51
CA ILE A 123 5.16 1.76 15.39
C ILE A 123 3.66 1.67 15.74
N ASN A 124 3.13 2.55 16.60
CA ASN A 124 1.72 2.54 16.95
C ASN A 124 0.80 2.91 15.78
N ASP A 125 1.35 3.63 14.79
CA ASP A 125 0.63 3.98 13.56
C ASP A 125 0.63 2.85 12.52
N LEU A 126 1.31 1.72 12.81
CA LEU A 126 1.42 0.60 11.88
C LEU A 126 0.05 0.06 11.44
N LYS A 127 -0.92 0.02 12.36
CA LYS A 127 -2.27 -0.46 12.09
C LYS A 127 -3.18 0.56 11.41
N VAL A 128 -2.79 1.85 11.39
CA VAL A 128 -3.63 2.95 10.94
C VAL A 128 -3.48 3.15 9.44
N VAL A 129 -4.61 3.17 8.72
CA VAL A 129 -4.63 3.51 7.30
C VAL A 129 -4.48 5.02 7.13
N PRO A 130 -3.44 5.51 6.41
CA PRO A 130 -3.31 6.93 6.11
C PRO A 130 -4.53 7.48 5.38
N PHE A 131 -4.85 8.76 5.63
CA PHE A 131 -5.97 9.49 5.01
C PHE A 131 -7.38 8.96 5.33
N SER A 132 -7.54 7.95 6.18
CA SER A 132 -8.85 7.46 6.59
C SER A 132 -9.53 8.43 7.55
N GLN A 133 -10.77 8.83 7.23
CA GLN A 133 -11.62 9.67 8.10
C GLN A 133 -13.05 9.11 8.09
N PRO A 134 -13.59 8.66 9.25
CA PRO A 134 -12.89 8.49 10.52
C PRO A 134 -11.73 7.49 10.44
N GLN A 135 -10.82 7.54 11.39
CA GLN A 135 -9.65 6.67 11.45
C GLN A 135 -10.05 5.19 11.32
N LYS A 136 -9.46 4.49 10.36
CA LYS A 136 -9.65 3.05 10.13
C LYS A 136 -8.31 2.32 10.17
N TYR A 137 -8.38 1.03 10.39
CA TYR A 137 -7.22 0.15 10.47
C TYR A 137 -7.13 -0.73 9.23
N PHE A 138 -5.91 -1.17 8.91
CA PHE A 138 -5.73 -2.23 7.94
C PHE A 138 -6.40 -3.51 8.42
N GLU A 139 -6.91 -4.30 7.50
CA GLU A 139 -7.33 -5.67 7.76
C GLU A 139 -6.09 -6.56 7.71
N LEU A 140 -5.85 -7.32 8.77
CA LEU A 140 -4.72 -8.24 8.88
C LEU A 140 -5.25 -9.64 9.12
N GLU A 141 -4.87 -10.57 8.26
CA GLU A 141 -5.21 -11.99 8.36
C GLU A 141 -3.93 -12.82 8.30
N ALA A 142 -3.88 -13.89 9.06
CA ALA A 142 -2.77 -14.84 9.03
C ALA A 142 -3.28 -16.27 9.19
N GLY A 143 -2.56 -17.20 8.58
CA GLY A 143 -2.94 -18.62 8.62
C GLY A 143 -1.82 -19.52 8.14
N THR A 144 -2.19 -20.75 7.84
CA THR A 144 -1.31 -21.73 7.22
C THR A 144 -1.98 -22.36 6.02
N LYS A 145 -1.24 -22.47 4.94
CA LYS A 145 -1.67 -23.18 3.72
C LYS A 145 -0.87 -24.46 3.56
N GLU A 146 -1.52 -25.54 3.21
CA GLU A 146 -0.85 -26.77 2.82
C GLU A 146 -0.52 -26.72 1.32
N SER A 147 0.76 -26.85 1.01
CA SER A 147 1.27 -26.93 -0.37
C SER A 147 2.18 -28.14 -0.47
N SER A 148 1.83 -29.09 -1.33
CA SER A 148 2.61 -30.32 -1.54
C SER A 148 2.92 -31.10 -0.26
N GLY A 149 1.99 -31.15 0.70
CA GLY A 149 2.16 -31.84 1.99
C GLY A 149 2.95 -31.03 3.05
N ILE A 150 3.37 -29.81 2.72
CA ILE A 150 4.10 -28.94 3.65
C ILE A 150 3.17 -27.81 4.08
N LYS A 151 3.07 -27.56 5.39
CA LYS A 151 2.33 -26.42 5.95
C LYS A 151 3.21 -25.18 5.91
N VAL A 152 2.80 -24.20 5.12
CA VAL A 152 3.50 -22.91 4.96
C VAL A 152 2.66 -21.83 5.63
N PRO A 153 3.23 -21.02 6.54
CA PRO A 153 2.54 -19.85 7.08
C PRO A 153 2.34 -18.80 6.01
N ILE A 154 1.15 -18.19 5.99
CA ILE A 154 0.74 -17.14 5.07
C ILE A 154 0.08 -16.00 5.85
N PHE A 155 0.12 -14.79 5.27
CA PHE A 155 -0.60 -13.62 5.80
C PHE A 155 -1.06 -12.74 4.66
N GLU A 156 -2.03 -11.89 4.94
CA GLU A 156 -2.48 -10.82 4.05
C GLU A 156 -2.82 -9.58 4.88
N ALA A 157 -2.25 -8.44 4.51
CA ALA A 157 -2.68 -7.14 5.04
C ALA A 157 -3.26 -6.31 3.90
N ARG A 158 -4.46 -5.71 4.09
CA ARG A 158 -5.18 -5.04 3.00
C ARG A 158 -5.97 -3.83 3.45
N THR A 159 -6.25 -2.94 2.49
CA THR A 159 -7.15 -1.81 2.65
C THR A 159 -7.82 -1.47 1.32
N PRO A 160 -9.17 -1.31 1.28
CA PRO A 160 -9.88 -0.96 0.06
C PRO A 160 -9.70 0.52 -0.30
N TYR A 161 -9.91 0.87 -1.57
CA TYR A 161 -9.87 2.25 -2.06
C TYR A 161 -10.76 3.21 -1.25
N GLU A 162 -11.94 2.75 -0.86
CA GLU A 162 -12.92 3.55 -0.10
C GLU A 162 -12.39 4.05 1.25
N VAL A 163 -11.37 3.42 1.80
CA VAL A 163 -10.81 3.78 3.10
C VAL A 163 -9.84 4.95 2.95
N TYR A 164 -8.81 4.83 2.11
CA TYR A 164 -7.79 5.87 2.00
C TYR A 164 -8.09 6.95 0.95
N LEU A 165 -9.05 6.68 0.05
CA LEU A 165 -9.64 7.65 -0.86
C LEU A 165 -11.02 8.15 -0.40
N GLY A 166 -11.46 7.83 0.83
CA GLY A 166 -12.77 8.20 1.32
C GLY A 166 -12.98 9.71 1.49
N THR A 167 -11.90 10.47 1.70
CA THR A 167 -11.96 11.94 1.80
C THR A 167 -11.62 12.56 0.45
N PRO A 168 -12.44 13.47 -0.09
CA PRO A 168 -12.17 14.10 -1.37
C PRO A 168 -10.89 14.96 -1.33
N GLY A 169 -10.15 14.97 -2.45
CA GLY A 169 -9.06 15.91 -2.65
C GLY A 169 -9.58 17.33 -2.83
N ALA A 170 -8.78 18.33 -2.44
CA ALA A 170 -9.17 19.75 -2.38
C ALA A 170 -9.72 20.32 -3.72
N ALA A 171 -9.42 19.68 -4.85
CA ALA A 171 -9.85 20.13 -6.17
C ALA A 171 -11.21 19.56 -6.62
N PHE A 172 -11.88 18.73 -5.78
CA PHE A 172 -13.08 17.99 -6.16
C PHE A 172 -14.22 18.24 -5.18
N SER A 173 -15.47 18.17 -5.71
CA SER A 173 -16.66 18.01 -4.87
C SER A 173 -16.75 16.56 -4.37
N ASP A 174 -17.43 16.34 -3.24
CA ASP A 174 -17.66 15.01 -2.67
C ASP A 174 -18.28 14.05 -3.69
N LYS A 175 -19.24 14.52 -4.47
CA LYS A 175 -19.93 13.73 -5.50
C LYS A 175 -18.99 13.30 -6.64
N GLU A 176 -18.19 14.23 -7.16
CA GLU A 176 -17.26 13.94 -8.26
C GLU A 176 -16.15 13.00 -7.81
N TRP A 177 -15.64 13.21 -6.59
CA TRP A 177 -14.63 12.35 -6.00
C TRP A 177 -15.14 10.93 -5.80
N LYS A 178 -16.29 10.79 -5.12
CA LYS A 178 -16.91 9.48 -4.87
C LYS A 178 -17.16 8.72 -6.17
N GLN A 179 -17.71 9.37 -7.20
CA GLN A 179 -17.95 8.73 -8.50
C GLN A 179 -16.66 8.19 -9.12
N ARG A 180 -15.52 8.90 -8.97
CA ARG A 180 -14.23 8.43 -9.49
C ARG A 180 -13.70 7.24 -8.70
N VAL A 181 -13.83 7.25 -7.39
CA VAL A 181 -13.45 6.12 -6.53
C VAL A 181 -14.32 4.89 -6.85
N ASP A 182 -15.63 5.07 -7.01
CA ASP A 182 -16.55 4.00 -7.37
C ASP A 182 -16.23 3.41 -8.77
N ASN A 183 -15.86 4.25 -9.73
CA ASN A 183 -15.44 3.79 -11.05
C ASN A 183 -14.12 3.01 -11.00
N LEU A 184 -13.14 3.48 -10.21
CA LEU A 184 -11.86 2.78 -10.00
C LEU A 184 -12.08 1.41 -9.36
N LYS A 185 -12.99 1.33 -8.37
CA LYS A 185 -13.38 0.09 -7.72
C LYS A 185 -14.01 -0.88 -8.74
N ALA A 186 -15.02 -0.42 -9.48
CA ALA A 186 -15.71 -1.22 -10.49
C ALA A 186 -14.75 -1.73 -11.59
N GLU A 187 -13.77 -0.92 -12.00
CA GLU A 187 -12.73 -1.35 -12.95
C GLU A 187 -11.93 -2.53 -12.40
N LYS A 188 -11.48 -2.49 -11.15
CA LYS A 188 -10.72 -3.58 -10.55
C LYS A 188 -11.57 -4.84 -10.34
N GLU A 189 -12.80 -4.67 -9.86
CA GLU A 189 -13.74 -5.77 -9.66
C GLU A 189 -14.12 -6.46 -10.99
N SER A 190 -14.24 -5.71 -12.09
CA SER A 190 -14.55 -6.27 -13.42
C SER A 190 -13.49 -7.25 -13.93
N ILE A 191 -12.26 -7.11 -13.49
CA ILE A 191 -11.14 -8.00 -13.83
C ILE A 191 -10.78 -8.94 -12.67
N GLN A 192 -11.68 -9.11 -11.71
CA GLN A 192 -11.54 -9.99 -10.53
C GLN A 192 -10.28 -9.69 -9.69
N ARG A 193 -9.87 -8.41 -9.63
CA ARG A 193 -8.77 -7.97 -8.79
C ARG A 193 -9.31 -7.25 -7.55
N TYR A 194 -8.57 -7.33 -6.48
CA TYR A 194 -8.90 -6.60 -5.25
C TYR A 194 -8.92 -5.08 -5.50
N ALA A 195 -10.03 -4.45 -5.11
CA ALA A 195 -10.25 -3.01 -5.29
C ALA A 195 -9.62 -2.20 -4.14
N GLY A 196 -8.29 -2.21 -4.07
CA GLY A 196 -7.51 -1.59 -3.03
C GLY A 196 -6.04 -2.00 -3.10
N LEU A 197 -5.32 -1.72 -2.02
CA LEU A 197 -3.93 -2.12 -1.84
C LEU A 197 -3.85 -3.27 -0.83
N LYS A 198 -3.06 -4.29 -1.16
CA LYS A 198 -2.80 -5.43 -0.29
C LYS A 198 -1.37 -5.94 -0.44
N VAL A 199 -0.84 -6.51 0.63
CA VAL A 199 0.45 -7.20 0.69
C VAL A 199 0.25 -8.60 1.26
N GLY A 200 0.97 -9.56 0.71
CA GLY A 200 0.77 -10.96 1.02
C GLY A 200 -0.46 -11.56 0.34
N SER A 201 -0.79 -12.80 0.68
CA SER A 201 -1.95 -13.50 0.15
C SER A 201 -2.38 -14.63 1.09
N MET A 202 -3.72 -14.79 1.27
CA MET A 202 -4.28 -15.96 1.95
C MET A 202 -4.45 -17.15 1.00
N GLU A 203 -4.24 -16.94 -0.30
CA GLU A 203 -4.36 -18.00 -1.32
C GLU A 203 -3.00 -18.55 -1.75
N GLU A 204 -1.93 -17.77 -1.66
CA GLU A 204 -0.59 -18.13 -2.11
C GLU A 204 0.44 -17.81 -1.02
N ALA A 205 1.53 -18.60 -0.96
CA ALA A 205 2.65 -18.32 -0.08
C ALA A 205 3.52 -17.18 -0.65
N SER A 206 2.94 -15.98 -0.72
CA SER A 206 3.59 -14.78 -1.24
C SER A 206 3.57 -13.68 -0.18
N THR A 207 4.62 -12.87 -0.17
CA THR A 207 4.72 -11.64 0.64
C THR A 207 4.74 -10.39 -0.23
N GLU A 208 4.47 -10.52 -1.53
CA GLU A 208 4.48 -9.41 -2.48
C GLU A 208 3.22 -8.54 -2.36
N GLY A 209 3.39 -7.25 -2.67
CA GLY A 209 2.28 -6.33 -2.80
C GLY A 209 1.61 -6.44 -4.18
N ASN A 210 0.29 -6.18 -4.25
CA ASN A 210 -0.43 -6.19 -5.52
C ASN A 210 -0.03 -5.06 -6.47
N TRP A 211 0.76 -4.09 -5.99
CA TRP A 211 1.39 -3.03 -6.80
C TRP A 211 2.73 -3.45 -7.41
N GLU A 212 3.34 -4.53 -6.96
CA GLU A 212 4.63 -5.04 -7.46
C GLU A 212 4.47 -5.92 -8.71
N LYS A 213 3.25 -6.37 -9.01
CA LYS A 213 2.89 -7.24 -10.15
C LYS A 213 2.35 -6.45 -11.34
N LEU A 214 2.99 -5.32 -11.70
CA LEU A 214 2.64 -4.53 -12.88
C LEU A 214 3.57 -4.82 -14.05
#